data_3dc874eda7f46871a041175c1921f25a
#
_entry.id   3dc874eda7f46871a041175c1921f25a
#
_cell.length_a   1.000
_cell.length_b   1.000
_cell.length_c   1.000
_cell.angle_alpha   90.00
_cell.angle_beta   90.00
_cell.angle_gamma   90.00
#
_symmetry.space_group_name_H-M   'P 1'
#
loop_
_entity.id
_entity.type
_entity.pdbx_description
1 polymer ?
#
loop_
_entity_poly.entity_id
_entity_poly.type
_entity_poly.pdbx_seq_one_letter_code
_entity_poly.pdbx_strand_id
1 'polypeptide(L)'
;MEIQLKNQKYIDSNVDRYLKQLSAVKSGERVTIDFSQVEYLRPGAVIQLIVLSKMFFEKSGEKVVWSGIPKDRAFYLRRLQIEQVEFISVMMPPMLWAYTRRDNETVIPLEKITNRPQLGCATAQAMDHLREWFPEESDDFCRDAANIVMEIVNNSLDHSERCEGNSPLCYYTIQKYQPHYPIGSKCYKPRVIIAFGDAGIGMRESLNRRWNIAQTDMSAIELALKGYSCRSDGEGGMGFRRVSEVLKKNKGHLTIRSGGASIHCVYDEDEVRRNRRYHKERLLGTQTAFLF
;
A
#
# COMPACT_ATOMS: atom_id res chain seq x y z
N MET A 1 17.01 -9.01 17.07
CA MET A 1 17.65 -8.04 16.10
C MET A 1 16.89 -6.73 16.14
N GLU A 2 17.58 -5.59 16.15
CA GLU A 2 16.97 -4.26 16.12
C GLU A 2 17.24 -3.58 14.77
N ILE A 3 16.20 -3.00 14.19
CA ILE A 3 16.21 -2.31 12.90
C ILE A 3 15.75 -0.88 13.14
N GLN A 4 16.67 0.08 13.14
CA GLN A 4 16.33 1.47 13.26
C GLN A 4 15.94 2.04 11.92
N LEU A 5 14.70 2.56 11.81
CA LEU A 5 14.24 3.32 10.65
C LEU A 5 14.92 4.69 10.68
N LYS A 6 15.75 4.98 9.68
CA LYS A 6 16.43 6.29 9.61
C LYS A 6 15.45 7.37 9.17
N ASN A 7 15.66 8.56 9.73
CA ASN A 7 14.89 9.75 9.39
C ASN A 7 14.85 9.97 7.89
N GLN A 8 13.66 9.88 7.30
CA GLN A 8 13.46 10.08 5.88
C GLN A 8 12.05 10.56 5.61
N LYS A 9 11.96 11.61 4.81
CA LYS A 9 10.68 12.16 4.36
C LYS A 9 9.83 11.14 3.58
N TYR A 10 10.45 10.01 3.13
CA TYR A 10 9.77 8.97 2.33
C TYR A 10 10.40 7.60 2.64
N ILE A 11 9.72 6.76 3.41
CA ILE A 11 10.19 5.39 3.70
C ILE A 11 10.13 4.51 2.44
N ASP A 12 9.26 4.82 1.49
CA ASP A 12 9.05 4.04 0.26
C ASP A 12 10.32 3.73 -0.54
N SER A 13 11.36 4.56 -0.44
CA SER A 13 12.64 4.35 -1.14
C SER A 13 13.68 3.57 -0.35
N ASN A 14 13.42 3.24 0.92
CA ASN A 14 14.45 2.73 1.83
C ASN A 14 14.18 1.35 2.43
N VAL A 15 13.03 0.74 2.12
CA VAL A 15 12.71 -0.61 2.58
C VAL A 15 13.81 -1.62 2.19
N ASP A 16 14.51 -1.41 1.08
CA ASP A 16 15.62 -2.26 0.62
C ASP A 16 16.78 -2.35 1.62
N ARG A 17 17.06 -1.25 2.34
CA ARG A 17 18.08 -1.26 3.38
C ARG A 17 17.74 -2.26 4.50
N TYR A 18 16.47 -2.38 4.81
CA TYR A 18 15.99 -3.25 5.87
C TYR A 18 15.79 -4.68 5.37
N LEU A 19 15.42 -4.87 4.11
CA LEU A 19 15.35 -6.19 3.45
C LEU A 19 16.69 -6.93 3.47
N LYS A 20 17.82 -6.24 3.36
CA LYS A 20 19.16 -6.83 3.48
C LYS A 20 19.37 -7.56 4.81
N GLN A 21 18.71 -7.10 5.87
CA GLN A 21 18.85 -7.69 7.20
C GLN A 21 18.05 -8.98 7.34
N LEU A 22 17.11 -9.25 6.43
CA LEU A 22 16.30 -10.47 6.46
C LEU A 22 17.16 -11.74 6.42
N SER A 23 18.27 -11.75 5.66
CA SER A 23 19.17 -12.90 5.58
C SER A 23 19.80 -13.26 6.92
N ALA A 24 20.04 -12.29 7.79
CA ALA A 24 20.67 -12.45 9.08
C ALA A 24 19.71 -12.94 10.18
N VAL A 25 18.40 -12.87 10.00
CA VAL A 25 17.40 -13.27 10.99
C VAL A 25 17.42 -14.79 11.16
N LYS A 26 17.40 -15.24 12.41
CA LYS A 26 17.32 -16.67 12.79
C LYS A 26 15.90 -17.03 13.26
N SER A 27 15.56 -18.30 13.17
CA SER A 27 14.32 -18.83 13.77
C SER A 27 14.33 -18.60 15.29
N GLY A 28 13.19 -18.16 15.85
CA GLY A 28 13.04 -17.79 17.27
C GLY A 28 13.63 -16.42 17.63
N GLU A 29 14.21 -15.70 16.69
CA GLU A 29 14.79 -14.39 16.96
C GLU A 29 13.74 -13.28 16.93
N ARG A 30 13.61 -12.53 18.04
CA ARG A 30 12.74 -11.34 18.07
C ARG A 30 13.32 -10.22 17.20
N VAL A 31 12.52 -9.72 16.25
CA VAL A 31 12.86 -8.57 15.42
C VAL A 31 12.12 -7.34 15.93
N THR A 32 12.85 -6.26 16.17
CA THR A 32 12.30 -4.96 16.58
C THR A 32 12.56 -3.92 15.49
N ILE A 33 11.53 -3.20 15.08
CA ILE A 33 11.63 -2.05 14.17
C ILE A 33 11.45 -0.78 15.01
N ASP A 34 12.50 0.03 15.10
CA ASP A 34 12.54 1.28 15.87
C ASP A 34 12.15 2.47 15.00
N PHE A 35 11.08 3.18 15.39
CA PHE A 35 10.52 4.34 14.72
C PHE A 35 11.02 5.68 15.29
N SER A 36 11.95 5.67 16.26
CA SER A 36 12.35 6.88 17.00
C SER A 36 12.82 8.04 16.11
N GLN A 37 13.34 7.75 14.91
CA GLN A 37 13.82 8.74 13.95
C GLN A 37 12.86 8.96 12.76
N VAL A 38 11.62 8.48 12.83
CA VAL A 38 10.65 8.62 11.74
C VAL A 38 9.91 9.95 11.87
N GLU A 39 10.18 10.90 10.97
CA GLU A 39 9.50 12.20 10.95
C GLU A 39 8.14 12.14 10.23
N TYR A 40 8.00 11.31 9.21
CA TYR A 40 6.79 11.25 8.40
C TYR A 40 6.50 9.85 7.90
N LEU A 41 5.24 9.43 7.99
CA LEU A 41 4.74 8.14 7.55
C LEU A 41 3.57 8.35 6.57
N ARG A 42 3.71 7.80 5.36
CA ARG A 42 2.61 7.76 4.37
C ARG A 42 1.92 6.39 4.38
N PRO A 43 0.66 6.31 3.93
CA PRO A 43 -0.05 5.02 3.83
C PRO A 43 0.73 3.94 3.08
N GLY A 44 1.32 4.28 1.92
CA GLY A 44 2.14 3.35 1.15
C GLY A 44 3.37 2.83 1.90
N ALA A 45 4.02 3.68 2.71
CA ALA A 45 5.14 3.29 3.56
C ALA A 45 4.70 2.31 4.67
N VAL A 46 3.55 2.55 5.29
CA VAL A 46 2.98 1.64 6.31
C VAL A 46 2.71 0.27 5.68
N ILE A 47 2.09 0.23 4.51
CA ILE A 47 1.84 -1.02 3.77
C ILE A 47 3.16 -1.77 3.50
N GLN A 48 4.21 -1.10 3.04
CA GLN A 48 5.51 -1.74 2.81
C GLN A 48 6.15 -2.26 4.10
N LEU A 49 6.01 -1.53 5.22
CA LEU A 49 6.48 -1.98 6.54
C LEU A 49 5.69 -3.18 7.06
N ILE A 50 4.38 -3.26 6.78
CA ILE A 50 3.58 -4.45 7.08
C ILE A 50 4.10 -5.66 6.30
N VAL A 51 4.33 -5.52 4.98
CA VAL A 51 4.86 -6.62 4.17
C VAL A 51 6.27 -7.02 4.63
N LEU A 52 7.13 -6.06 4.93
CA LEU A 52 8.45 -6.32 5.52
C LEU A 52 8.35 -7.07 6.85
N SER A 53 7.45 -6.64 7.74
CA SER A 53 7.20 -7.31 9.01
C SER A 53 6.70 -8.74 8.82
N LYS A 54 5.85 -8.98 7.81
CA LYS A 54 5.41 -10.34 7.45
C LYS A 54 6.60 -11.21 7.05
N MET A 55 7.53 -10.69 6.25
CA MET A 55 8.74 -11.42 5.85
C MET A 55 9.64 -11.78 7.05
N PHE A 56 9.80 -10.85 7.99
CA PHE A 56 10.53 -11.13 9.23
C PHE A 56 9.82 -12.15 10.09
N PHE A 57 8.51 -12.03 10.25
CA PHE A 57 7.69 -12.99 10.99
C PHE A 57 7.78 -14.40 10.40
N GLU A 58 7.67 -14.54 9.08
CA GLU A 58 7.79 -15.86 8.42
C GLU A 58 9.15 -16.51 8.64
N LYS A 59 10.20 -15.70 8.72
CA LYS A 59 11.55 -16.21 8.93
C LYS A 59 11.86 -16.52 10.38
N SER A 60 11.42 -15.66 11.31
CA SER A 60 11.72 -15.81 12.73
C SER A 60 10.73 -16.72 13.47
N GLY A 61 9.48 -16.78 13.04
CA GLY A 61 8.36 -17.36 13.78
C GLY A 61 7.81 -16.46 14.89
N GLU A 62 8.44 -15.30 15.14
CA GLU A 62 8.13 -14.39 16.23
C GLU A 62 7.47 -13.10 15.72
N LYS A 63 6.50 -12.55 16.48
CA LYS A 63 5.90 -11.26 16.14
C LYS A 63 6.96 -10.15 16.07
N VAL A 64 6.88 -9.34 15.01
CA VAL A 64 7.75 -8.18 14.85
C VAL A 64 7.29 -7.05 15.75
N VAL A 65 8.20 -6.53 16.58
CA VAL A 65 7.90 -5.45 17.52
C VAL A 65 8.13 -4.09 16.84
N TRP A 66 7.12 -3.24 16.79
CA TRP A 66 7.26 -1.83 16.42
C TRP A 66 7.40 -1.00 17.69
N SER A 67 8.54 -0.32 17.84
CA SER A 67 8.89 0.44 19.06
C SER A 67 9.40 1.84 18.73
N GLY A 68 9.66 2.65 19.77
CA GLY A 68 10.20 4.00 19.60
C GLY A 68 9.29 4.96 18.84
N ILE A 69 7.99 4.70 18.80
CA ILE A 69 7.04 5.45 17.97
C ILE A 69 6.84 6.85 18.55
N PRO A 70 7.15 7.95 17.81
CA PRO A 70 6.85 9.31 18.25
C PRO A 70 5.35 9.53 18.45
N LYS A 71 4.95 10.37 19.42
CA LYS A 71 3.54 10.57 19.81
C LYS A 71 2.63 10.91 18.62
N ASP A 72 3.06 11.83 17.76
CA ASP A 72 2.31 12.25 16.57
C ASP A 72 2.16 11.13 15.53
N ARG A 73 3.13 10.21 15.43
CA ARG A 73 3.04 9.01 14.59
C ARG A 73 2.18 7.92 15.24
N ALA A 74 2.20 7.84 16.56
CA ALA A 74 1.35 6.92 17.30
C ALA A 74 -0.15 7.22 17.07
N PHE A 75 -0.54 8.50 17.01
CA PHE A 75 -1.91 8.88 16.63
C PHE A 75 -2.29 8.37 15.25
N TYR A 76 -1.42 8.55 14.28
CA TYR A 76 -1.65 8.07 12.92
C TYR A 76 -1.77 6.54 12.84
N LEU A 77 -0.83 5.82 13.45
CA LEU A 77 -0.83 4.36 13.46
C LEU A 77 -2.05 3.78 14.20
N ARG A 78 -2.51 4.45 15.28
CA ARG A 78 -3.73 4.06 15.99
C ARG A 78 -4.98 4.26 15.13
N ARG A 79 -5.06 5.33 14.35
CA ARG A 79 -6.16 5.56 13.38
C ARG A 79 -6.17 4.49 12.30
N LEU A 80 -5.01 4.02 11.89
CA LEU A 80 -4.86 2.89 10.99
C LEU A 80 -5.19 1.55 11.66
N GLN A 81 -5.38 1.51 12.99
CA GLN A 81 -5.62 0.29 13.75
C GLN A 81 -4.52 -0.77 13.53
N ILE A 82 -3.26 -0.33 13.47
CA ILE A 82 -2.12 -1.20 13.16
C ILE A 82 -1.98 -2.36 14.14
N GLU A 83 -2.50 -2.22 15.38
CA GLU A 83 -2.50 -3.24 16.42
C GLU A 83 -3.30 -4.49 16.03
N GLN A 84 -4.17 -4.40 15.03
CA GLN A 84 -4.96 -5.55 14.53
C GLN A 84 -4.15 -6.46 13.60
N VAL A 85 -2.94 -6.05 13.19
CA VAL A 85 -2.07 -6.88 12.32
C VAL A 85 -1.43 -8.00 13.15
N GLU A 86 -1.84 -9.22 12.91
CA GLU A 86 -1.61 -10.40 13.78
C GLU A 86 -0.14 -10.71 14.06
N PHE A 87 0.75 -10.42 13.12
CA PHE A 87 2.19 -10.68 13.19
C PHE A 87 3.02 -9.47 13.64
N ILE A 88 2.36 -8.37 14.03
CA ILE A 88 3.00 -7.18 14.58
C ILE A 88 2.58 -7.00 16.04
N SER A 89 3.53 -6.58 16.88
CA SER A 89 3.31 -6.13 18.24
C SER A 89 3.73 -4.67 18.33
N VAL A 90 2.82 -3.78 18.67
CA VAL A 90 3.08 -2.32 18.65
C VAL A 90 3.25 -1.79 20.06
N MET A 91 4.41 -1.18 20.34
CA MET A 91 4.67 -0.49 21.61
C MET A 91 4.29 0.99 21.48
N MET A 92 3.00 1.28 21.71
CA MET A 92 2.49 2.66 21.67
C MET A 92 2.95 3.46 22.88
N PRO A 93 3.32 4.75 22.71
CA PRO A 93 3.57 5.62 23.85
C PRO A 93 2.28 5.90 24.62
N PRO A 94 2.37 6.25 25.92
CA PRO A 94 1.22 6.70 26.69
C PRO A 94 0.56 7.90 26.01
N MET A 95 -0.76 7.82 25.78
CA MET A 95 -1.51 8.87 25.10
C MET A 95 -2.66 9.36 25.97
N LEU A 96 -2.88 10.69 26.00
CA LEU A 96 -4.02 11.29 26.66
C LEU A 96 -5.30 11.05 25.85
N TRP A 97 -6.36 10.57 26.50
CA TRP A 97 -7.64 10.18 25.91
C TRP A 97 -8.38 11.28 25.12
N ALA A 98 -8.02 12.54 25.33
CA ALA A 98 -8.72 13.70 24.76
C ALA A 98 -8.63 13.82 23.22
N TYR A 99 -7.71 13.09 22.59
CA TYR A 99 -7.44 13.23 21.15
C TYR A 99 -8.16 12.18 20.26
N THR A 100 -8.88 11.23 20.83
CA THR A 100 -9.38 10.07 20.09
C THR A 100 -10.69 10.29 19.34
N ARG A 101 -11.40 11.40 19.53
CA ARG A 101 -12.79 11.56 19.06
C ARG A 101 -12.99 12.31 17.74
N ARG A 102 -11.98 13.04 17.24
CA ARG A 102 -12.08 13.82 15.98
C ARG A 102 -11.35 13.21 14.79
N ASP A 103 -10.72 12.06 14.97
CA ASP A 103 -9.67 11.64 14.06
C ASP A 103 -10.07 10.62 12.99
N ASN A 104 -11.25 10.01 13.04
CA ASN A 104 -11.69 9.02 12.05
C ASN A 104 -12.26 9.64 10.75
N GLU A 105 -12.42 10.97 10.71
CA GLU A 105 -13.06 11.66 9.59
C GLU A 105 -12.20 11.74 8.32
N THR A 106 -10.96 11.27 8.35
CA THR A 106 -10.04 11.41 7.19
C THR A 106 -9.24 10.16 6.87
N VAL A 107 -9.45 9.05 7.57
CA VAL A 107 -8.74 7.79 7.33
C VAL A 107 -9.69 6.60 7.44
N ILE A 108 -9.73 5.77 6.41
CA ILE A 108 -10.25 4.40 6.53
C ILE A 108 -9.13 3.55 7.12
N PRO A 109 -9.35 2.86 8.25
CA PRO A 109 -8.37 1.99 8.88
C PRO A 109 -7.80 0.95 7.91
N LEU A 110 -6.72 0.29 8.32
CA LEU A 110 -6.19 -0.87 7.61
C LEU A 110 -7.23 -1.98 7.62
N GLU A 111 -7.66 -2.39 6.45
CA GLU A 111 -8.54 -3.54 6.29
C GLU A 111 -7.80 -4.69 5.62
N LYS A 112 -7.95 -5.88 6.19
CA LYS A 112 -7.46 -7.13 5.64
C LYS A 112 -8.57 -7.77 4.82
N ILE A 113 -8.33 -7.93 3.51
CA ILE A 113 -9.27 -8.59 2.61
C ILE A 113 -8.76 -9.98 2.26
N THR A 114 -9.56 -10.99 2.50
CA THR A 114 -9.24 -12.40 2.23
C THR A 114 -10.18 -13.07 1.24
N ASN A 115 -11.31 -12.42 0.92
CA ASN A 115 -12.32 -12.97 0.01
C ASN A 115 -13.13 -11.87 -0.68
N ARG A 116 -13.85 -12.26 -1.74
CA ARG A 116 -14.66 -11.34 -2.54
C ARG A 116 -15.86 -10.69 -1.81
N PRO A 117 -16.60 -11.39 -0.92
CA PRO A 117 -17.65 -10.74 -0.13
C PRO A 117 -17.12 -9.59 0.73
N GLN A 118 -15.97 -9.77 1.42
CA GLN A 118 -15.32 -8.68 2.15
C GLN A 118 -14.96 -7.51 1.25
N LEU A 119 -14.46 -7.78 0.04
CA LEU A 119 -14.16 -6.73 -0.94
C LEU A 119 -15.41 -5.92 -1.30
N GLY A 120 -16.56 -6.57 -1.51
CA GLY A 120 -17.81 -5.87 -1.80
C GLY A 120 -18.21 -4.90 -0.68
N CYS A 121 -18.14 -5.35 0.58
CA CYS A 121 -18.40 -4.51 1.75
C CYS A 121 -17.40 -3.36 1.86
N ALA A 122 -16.11 -3.63 1.69
CA ALA A 122 -15.04 -2.65 1.76
C ALA A 122 -15.19 -1.57 0.69
N THR A 123 -15.57 -1.95 -0.54
CA THR A 123 -15.79 -1.01 -1.64
C THR A 123 -16.99 -0.10 -1.38
N ALA A 124 -18.09 -0.64 -0.83
CA ALA A 124 -19.27 0.14 -0.46
C ALA A 124 -18.94 1.15 0.65
N GLN A 125 -18.28 0.71 1.71
CA GLN A 125 -17.81 1.59 2.80
C GLN A 125 -16.87 2.68 2.31
N ALA A 126 -15.92 2.33 1.44
CA ALA A 126 -15.02 3.30 0.83
C ALA A 126 -15.79 4.38 0.07
N MET A 127 -16.82 4.00 -0.69
CA MET A 127 -17.65 4.94 -1.43
C MET A 127 -18.43 5.89 -0.50
N ASP A 128 -19.00 5.37 0.58
CA ASP A 128 -19.75 6.18 1.54
C ASP A 128 -18.84 7.20 2.24
N HIS A 129 -17.66 6.78 2.70
CA HIS A 129 -16.66 7.71 3.27
C HIS A 129 -16.18 8.77 2.26
N LEU A 130 -15.97 8.38 1.01
CA LEU A 130 -15.53 9.33 -0.02
C LEU A 130 -16.60 10.40 -0.30
N ARG A 131 -17.88 10.03 -0.33
CA ARG A 131 -18.99 10.98 -0.45
C ARG A 131 -19.04 11.95 0.72
N GLU A 132 -18.86 11.44 1.94
CA GLU A 132 -18.81 12.27 3.14
C GLU A 132 -17.60 13.23 3.14
N TRP A 133 -16.44 12.72 2.72
CA TRP A 133 -15.20 13.52 2.70
C TRP A 133 -15.15 14.57 1.60
N PHE A 134 -15.85 14.34 0.50
CA PHE A 134 -15.82 15.18 -0.72
C PHE A 134 -17.22 15.51 -1.20
N PRO A 135 -18.03 16.19 -0.38
CA PRO A 135 -19.42 16.50 -0.75
C PRO A 135 -19.53 17.44 -1.98
N GLU A 136 -18.46 18.19 -2.29
CA GLU A 136 -18.37 19.09 -3.45
C GLU A 136 -17.94 18.37 -4.74
N GLU A 137 -17.44 17.12 -4.63
CA GLU A 137 -17.03 16.35 -5.79
C GLU A 137 -18.20 15.53 -6.33
N SER A 138 -18.12 15.17 -7.62
CA SER A 138 -19.17 14.38 -8.26
C SER A 138 -19.20 12.93 -7.75
N ASP A 139 -20.37 12.30 -7.82
CA ASP A 139 -20.54 10.86 -7.59
C ASP A 139 -19.58 10.02 -8.45
N ASP A 140 -19.23 10.52 -9.66
CA ASP A 140 -18.26 9.85 -10.53
C ASP A 140 -16.85 9.83 -9.94
N PHE A 141 -16.41 10.88 -9.24
CA PHE A 141 -15.13 10.90 -8.53
C PHE A 141 -15.10 9.82 -7.42
N CYS A 142 -16.14 9.77 -6.60
CA CYS A 142 -16.24 8.76 -5.53
C CYS A 142 -16.30 7.33 -6.10
N ARG A 143 -17.03 7.14 -7.20
CA ARG A 143 -17.13 5.86 -7.91
C ARG A 143 -15.80 5.45 -8.54
N ASP A 144 -15.10 6.39 -9.16
CA ASP A 144 -13.77 6.17 -9.74
C ASP A 144 -12.77 5.70 -8.65
N ALA A 145 -12.78 6.36 -7.49
CA ALA A 145 -11.92 5.98 -6.35
C ALA A 145 -12.28 4.59 -5.81
N ALA A 146 -13.57 4.29 -5.61
CA ALA A 146 -14.03 2.99 -5.16
C ALA A 146 -13.70 1.86 -6.18
N ASN A 147 -13.77 2.16 -7.49
CA ASN A 147 -13.39 1.24 -8.54
C ASN A 147 -11.89 0.91 -8.51
N ILE A 148 -11.01 1.87 -8.16
CA ILE A 148 -9.58 1.59 -7.95
C ILE A 148 -9.42 0.55 -6.83
N VAL A 149 -10.13 0.73 -5.69
CA VAL A 149 -10.12 -0.24 -4.58
C VAL A 149 -10.51 -1.62 -5.11
N MET A 150 -11.65 -1.71 -5.76
CA MET A 150 -12.19 -2.97 -6.28
C MET A 150 -11.22 -3.68 -7.23
N GLU A 151 -10.67 -2.96 -8.21
CA GLU A 151 -9.79 -3.56 -9.23
C GLU A 151 -8.47 -4.06 -8.64
N ILE A 152 -7.85 -3.29 -7.75
CA ILE A 152 -6.54 -3.66 -7.19
C ILE A 152 -6.67 -4.78 -6.18
N VAL A 153 -7.69 -4.76 -5.32
CA VAL A 153 -7.92 -5.85 -4.36
C VAL A 153 -8.33 -7.13 -5.09
N ASN A 154 -9.16 -7.05 -6.13
CA ASN A 154 -9.43 -8.23 -6.98
C ASN A 154 -8.15 -8.81 -7.58
N ASN A 155 -7.25 -7.96 -8.09
CA ASN A 155 -5.96 -8.44 -8.60
C ASN A 155 -5.16 -9.16 -7.50
N SER A 156 -5.16 -8.63 -6.27
CA SER A 156 -4.48 -9.30 -5.16
C SER A 156 -5.13 -10.62 -4.79
N LEU A 157 -6.47 -10.71 -4.76
CA LEU A 157 -7.18 -11.96 -4.47
C LEU A 157 -6.96 -13.03 -5.55
N ASP A 158 -6.88 -12.62 -6.82
CA ASP A 158 -6.74 -13.55 -7.95
C ASP A 158 -5.28 -14.00 -8.18
N HIS A 159 -4.30 -13.19 -7.73
CA HIS A 159 -2.90 -13.35 -8.14
C HIS A 159 -1.91 -13.43 -6.99
N SER A 160 -2.36 -13.25 -5.74
CA SER A 160 -1.46 -13.34 -4.58
C SER A 160 -1.26 -14.77 -4.08
N GLU A 161 -1.78 -15.79 -4.78
CA GLU A 161 -1.69 -17.18 -4.37
C GLU A 161 -0.28 -17.57 -3.94
N ARG A 162 -0.13 -17.81 -2.65
CA ARG A 162 0.97 -18.59 -2.10
C ARG A 162 0.53 -20.03 -1.99
N CYS A 163 1.46 -20.93 -2.31
CA CYS A 163 1.26 -22.36 -2.19
C CYS A 163 0.65 -22.72 -0.83
N GLU A 164 -0.36 -23.58 -0.87
CA GLU A 164 -0.95 -24.37 0.20
C GLU A 164 -1.05 -23.72 1.60
N GLY A 165 -2.26 -23.30 1.94
CA GLY A 165 -2.66 -23.02 3.33
C GLY A 165 -2.60 -21.57 3.80
N ASN A 166 -2.05 -20.64 3.05
CA ASN A 166 -2.04 -19.23 3.42
C ASN A 166 -3.05 -18.43 2.59
N SER A 167 -4.09 -17.95 3.27
CA SER A 167 -5.01 -16.97 2.68
C SER A 167 -4.23 -15.76 2.11
N PRO A 168 -4.64 -15.21 0.97
CA PRO A 168 -4.03 -14.03 0.42
C PRO A 168 -4.03 -12.90 1.47
N LEU A 169 -2.86 -12.33 1.72
CA LEU A 169 -2.68 -11.25 2.67
C LEU A 169 -2.72 -9.94 1.90
N CYS A 170 -3.92 -9.38 1.73
CA CYS A 170 -4.11 -8.09 1.12
C CYS A 170 -4.57 -7.09 2.17
N TYR A 171 -3.81 -6.02 2.35
CA TYR A 171 -4.17 -4.87 3.17
C TYR A 171 -4.40 -3.65 2.29
N TYR A 172 -5.42 -2.87 2.63
CA TYR A 172 -5.59 -1.55 2.06
C TYR A 172 -5.97 -0.52 3.13
N THR A 173 -5.75 0.74 2.81
CA THR A 173 -6.22 1.90 3.59
C THR A 173 -6.44 3.07 2.65
N ILE A 174 -7.37 3.95 3.01
CA ILE A 174 -7.65 5.19 2.27
C ILE A 174 -7.49 6.37 3.21
N GLN A 175 -6.89 7.44 2.73
CA GLN A 175 -6.71 8.66 3.50
C GLN A 175 -7.10 9.88 2.67
N LYS A 176 -7.96 10.74 3.24
CA LYS A 176 -8.15 12.12 2.77
C LYS A 176 -6.90 12.92 3.13
N TYR A 177 -6.25 13.47 2.14
CA TYR A 177 -5.07 14.29 2.32
C TYR A 177 -5.43 15.76 2.11
N GLN A 178 -5.26 16.56 3.15
CA GLN A 178 -5.33 18.02 3.07
C GLN A 178 -3.89 18.55 3.15
N PRO A 179 -3.35 19.08 2.06
CA PRO A 179 -2.02 19.65 2.12
C PRO A 179 -2.03 20.88 3.05
N HIS A 180 -1.16 20.89 4.07
CA HIS A 180 -0.90 22.08 4.84
C HIS A 180 -0.02 23.03 4.02
N TYR A 181 -0.56 24.21 3.69
CA TYR A 181 0.16 25.25 2.99
C TYR A 181 0.38 26.45 3.91
N PRO A 182 1.52 27.17 3.75
CA PRO A 182 1.71 28.49 4.35
C PRO A 182 0.63 29.44 3.86
N ILE A 183 0.20 30.34 4.74
CA ILE A 183 -0.76 31.42 4.42
C ILE A 183 -0.29 32.16 3.17
N GLY A 184 -1.12 32.23 2.13
CA GLY A 184 -0.82 32.92 0.86
C GLY A 184 -0.39 32.00 -0.32
N SER A 185 -0.24 30.70 -0.12
CA SER A 185 0.02 29.76 -1.23
C SER A 185 -1.27 29.34 -1.95
N LYS A 186 -1.13 28.91 -3.22
CA LYS A 186 -2.26 28.44 -4.05
C LYS A 186 -3.05 27.35 -3.30
N CYS A 187 -4.36 27.53 -3.22
CA CYS A 187 -5.27 26.55 -2.61
C CYS A 187 -5.23 25.27 -3.45
N TYR A 188 -4.64 24.19 -2.93
CA TYR A 188 -4.72 22.89 -3.57
C TYR A 188 -5.96 22.16 -3.07
N LYS A 189 -6.67 21.51 -3.98
CA LYS A 189 -7.82 20.68 -3.62
C LYS A 189 -7.42 19.53 -2.69
N PRO A 190 -8.28 19.14 -1.75
CA PRO A 190 -8.08 17.90 -0.98
C PRO A 190 -7.87 16.73 -1.94
N ARG A 191 -7.04 15.79 -1.53
CA ARG A 191 -6.70 14.61 -2.35
C ARG A 191 -6.96 13.32 -1.59
N VAL A 192 -7.18 12.25 -2.33
CA VAL A 192 -7.27 10.89 -1.80
C VAL A 192 -5.96 10.17 -2.00
N ILE A 193 -5.46 9.53 -0.94
CA ILE A 193 -4.39 8.53 -1.06
C ILE A 193 -5.02 7.17 -0.77
N ILE A 194 -4.89 6.24 -1.72
CA ILE A 194 -5.29 4.85 -1.56
C ILE A 194 -4.02 4.02 -1.60
N ALA A 195 -3.77 3.21 -0.57
CA ALA A 195 -2.60 2.36 -0.50
C ALA A 195 -3.00 0.90 -0.32
N PHE A 196 -2.32 0.04 -1.04
CA PHE A 196 -2.52 -1.42 -1.03
C PHE A 196 -1.21 -2.15 -0.92
N GLY A 197 -1.26 -3.37 -0.38
CA GLY A 197 -0.17 -4.30 -0.47
C GLY A 197 -0.59 -5.72 -0.18
N ASP A 198 -0.04 -6.61 -0.94
CA ASP A 198 -0.09 -8.04 -0.68
C ASP A 198 1.34 -8.59 -0.43
N ALA A 199 1.42 -9.72 0.23
CA ALA A 199 2.65 -10.48 0.43
C ALA A 199 2.67 -11.76 -0.44
N GLY A 200 2.05 -11.70 -1.61
CA GLY A 200 1.94 -12.80 -2.57
C GLY A 200 3.19 -13.04 -3.40
N ILE A 201 2.99 -13.69 -4.55
CA ILE A 201 4.08 -14.08 -5.47
C ILE A 201 4.63 -12.93 -6.31
N GLY A 202 3.90 -11.80 -6.37
CA GLY A 202 4.24 -10.63 -7.19
C GLY A 202 3.90 -10.78 -8.68
N MET A 203 3.97 -9.65 -9.39
CA MET A 203 3.48 -9.55 -10.78
C MET A 203 4.24 -10.44 -11.75
N ARG A 204 5.57 -10.57 -11.61
CA ARG A 204 6.39 -11.34 -12.53
C ARG A 204 6.02 -12.81 -12.53
N GLU A 205 5.95 -13.40 -11.36
CA GLU A 205 5.61 -14.82 -11.24
C GLU A 205 4.16 -15.07 -11.65
N SER A 206 3.24 -14.20 -11.23
CA SER A 206 1.84 -14.27 -11.63
C SER A 206 1.65 -14.25 -13.14
N LEU A 207 2.27 -13.31 -13.87
CA LEU A 207 2.18 -13.25 -15.33
C LEU A 207 2.86 -14.44 -16.01
N ASN A 208 3.99 -14.91 -15.50
CA ASN A 208 4.75 -15.98 -16.12
C ASN A 208 4.10 -17.38 -15.95
N ARG A 209 3.25 -17.57 -14.96
CA ARG A 209 2.43 -18.79 -14.85
C ARG A 209 1.57 -19.04 -16.09
N ARG A 210 1.15 -17.97 -16.77
CA ARG A 210 0.32 -18.09 -17.97
C ARG A 210 1.07 -17.83 -19.27
N TRP A 211 1.82 -16.74 -19.32
CA TRP A 211 2.33 -16.22 -20.59
C TRP A 211 3.82 -16.42 -20.78
N ASN A 212 4.57 -16.59 -19.69
CA ASN A 212 6.04 -16.65 -19.65
C ASN A 212 6.73 -15.51 -20.45
N ILE A 213 6.17 -14.30 -20.37
CA ILE A 213 6.62 -13.13 -21.16
C ILE A 213 7.36 -12.08 -20.32
N ALA A 214 7.23 -12.12 -18.99
CA ALA A 214 7.86 -11.16 -18.11
C ALA A 214 9.29 -11.59 -17.75
N GLN A 215 10.30 -11.04 -18.44
CA GLN A 215 11.70 -11.38 -18.21
C GLN A 215 12.24 -10.82 -16.90
N THR A 216 11.77 -9.63 -16.50
CA THR A 216 12.18 -8.92 -15.28
C THR A 216 10.96 -8.45 -14.48
N ASP A 217 11.17 -8.10 -13.21
CA ASP A 217 10.10 -7.51 -12.39
C ASP A 217 9.60 -6.17 -13.00
N MET A 218 10.49 -5.39 -13.61
CA MET A 218 10.11 -4.16 -14.29
C MET A 218 9.24 -4.43 -15.52
N SER A 219 9.63 -5.39 -16.37
CA SER A 219 8.82 -5.76 -17.53
C SER A 219 7.44 -6.28 -17.12
N ALA A 220 7.34 -6.98 -15.99
CA ALA A 220 6.06 -7.45 -15.47
C ALA A 220 5.14 -6.27 -15.08
N ILE A 221 5.68 -5.27 -14.37
CA ILE A 221 4.91 -4.05 -14.02
C ILE A 221 4.46 -3.34 -15.30
N GLU A 222 5.33 -3.18 -16.29
CA GLU A 222 5.00 -2.50 -17.55
C GLU A 222 3.95 -3.27 -18.37
N LEU A 223 4.01 -4.60 -18.38
CA LEU A 223 2.98 -5.44 -19.02
C LEU A 223 1.64 -5.30 -18.32
N ALA A 224 1.62 -5.33 -16.98
CA ALA A 224 0.38 -5.12 -16.22
C ALA A 224 -0.24 -3.73 -16.51
N LEU A 225 0.58 -2.67 -16.60
CA LEU A 225 0.12 -1.33 -16.96
C LEU A 225 -0.40 -1.23 -18.41
N LYS A 226 0.04 -2.13 -19.31
CA LYS A 226 -0.49 -2.27 -20.67
C LYS A 226 -1.75 -3.11 -20.75
N GLY A 227 -2.21 -3.69 -19.64
CA GLY A 227 -3.41 -4.50 -19.55
C GLY A 227 -3.18 -5.99 -19.70
N TYR A 228 -1.95 -6.49 -19.61
CA TYR A 228 -1.72 -7.95 -19.55
C TYR A 228 -2.14 -8.50 -18.19
N SER A 229 -2.84 -9.62 -18.18
CA SER A 229 -3.31 -10.31 -16.98
C SER A 229 -3.14 -11.82 -17.13
N CYS A 230 -3.03 -12.52 -16.01
CA CYS A 230 -2.98 -13.98 -16.00
C CYS A 230 -4.38 -14.63 -15.93
N ARG A 231 -5.48 -13.89 -15.93
CA ARG A 231 -6.84 -14.46 -15.96
C ARG A 231 -7.11 -15.25 -17.23
N SER A 232 -7.84 -16.38 -17.10
CA SER A 232 -8.08 -17.33 -18.18
C SER A 232 -9.22 -16.95 -19.12
N ASP A 233 -10.09 -16.05 -18.70
CA ASP A 233 -11.35 -15.70 -19.35
C ASP A 233 -11.25 -14.69 -20.51
N GLY A 234 -10.04 -14.24 -20.84
CA GLY A 234 -9.83 -13.22 -21.89
C GLY A 234 -10.26 -11.79 -21.50
N GLU A 235 -11.02 -11.66 -20.42
CA GLU A 235 -11.48 -10.35 -19.90
C GLU A 235 -10.49 -9.73 -18.90
N GLY A 236 -9.39 -10.42 -18.61
CA GLY A 236 -8.33 -9.95 -17.70
C GLY A 236 -7.51 -8.80 -18.29
N GLY A 237 -6.96 -7.96 -17.41
CA GLY A 237 -6.07 -6.86 -17.80
C GLY A 237 -6.72 -5.48 -17.85
N MET A 238 -8.03 -5.39 -17.69
CA MET A 238 -8.73 -4.11 -17.67
C MET A 238 -8.46 -3.29 -16.40
N GLY A 239 -8.08 -3.94 -15.27
CA GLY A 239 -7.94 -3.27 -13.97
C GLY A 239 -6.95 -2.12 -13.97
N PHE A 240 -5.69 -2.35 -14.30
CA PHE A 240 -4.69 -1.27 -14.38
C PHE A 240 -4.96 -0.29 -15.51
N ARG A 241 -5.61 -0.70 -16.60
CA ARG A 241 -6.03 0.21 -17.65
C ARG A 241 -7.09 1.19 -17.14
N ARG A 242 -8.16 0.70 -16.47
CA ARG A 242 -9.18 1.54 -15.83
C ARG A 242 -8.58 2.48 -14.79
N VAL A 243 -7.70 1.95 -13.95
CA VAL A 243 -6.96 2.76 -12.97
C VAL A 243 -6.18 3.89 -13.66
N SER A 244 -5.50 3.60 -14.77
CA SER A 244 -4.77 4.61 -15.53
C SER A 244 -5.70 5.67 -16.15
N GLU A 245 -6.88 5.29 -16.61
CA GLU A 245 -7.90 6.21 -17.12
C GLU A 245 -8.42 7.14 -16.02
N VAL A 246 -8.73 6.60 -14.83
CA VAL A 246 -9.14 7.38 -13.66
C VAL A 246 -8.05 8.36 -13.24
N LEU A 247 -6.80 7.90 -13.16
CA LEU A 247 -5.67 8.73 -12.76
C LEU A 247 -5.38 9.83 -13.80
N LYS A 248 -5.55 9.55 -15.10
CA LYS A 248 -5.41 10.56 -16.14
C LYS A 248 -6.49 11.64 -16.01
N LYS A 249 -7.76 11.26 -15.86
CA LYS A 249 -8.90 12.16 -15.65
C LYS A 249 -8.67 13.09 -14.43
N ASN A 250 -8.07 12.59 -13.37
CA ASN A 250 -7.86 13.30 -12.11
C ASN A 250 -6.45 13.84 -11.91
N LYS A 251 -5.58 13.81 -12.93
CA LYS A 251 -4.17 14.28 -12.88
C LYS A 251 -3.43 13.64 -11.69
N GLY A 252 -3.64 12.35 -11.51
CA GLY A 252 -3.20 11.59 -10.35
C GLY A 252 -1.80 11.00 -10.49
N HIS A 253 -1.39 10.30 -9.44
CA HIS A 253 -0.11 9.61 -9.36
C HIS A 253 -0.33 8.15 -9.00
N LEU A 254 0.55 7.29 -9.51
CA LEU A 254 0.59 5.87 -9.20
C LEU A 254 2.01 5.48 -8.85
N THR A 255 2.17 4.79 -7.73
CA THR A 255 3.41 4.09 -7.41
C THR A 255 3.11 2.60 -7.33
N ILE A 256 3.88 1.78 -8.04
CA ILE A 256 3.83 0.32 -7.96
C ILE A 256 5.20 -0.18 -7.57
N ARG A 257 5.27 -1.11 -6.61
CA ARG A 257 6.42 -1.94 -6.34
C ARG A 257 6.02 -3.41 -6.41
N SER A 258 6.79 -4.21 -7.13
CA SER A 258 6.64 -5.66 -7.16
C SER A 258 8.00 -6.31 -7.32
N GLY A 259 8.34 -7.20 -6.38
CA GLY A 259 9.67 -7.81 -6.34
C GLY A 259 10.81 -6.79 -6.23
N GLY A 260 11.77 -6.87 -7.15
CA GLY A 260 12.95 -6.00 -7.24
C GLY A 260 12.77 -4.78 -8.14
N ALA A 261 11.54 -4.35 -8.44
CA ALA A 261 11.31 -3.17 -9.29
C ALA A 261 10.20 -2.28 -8.73
N SER A 262 10.29 -0.99 -9.01
CA SER A 262 9.20 -0.05 -8.79
C SER A 262 9.10 0.97 -9.90
N ILE A 263 7.87 1.45 -10.14
CA ILE A 263 7.57 2.50 -11.09
C ILE A 263 6.74 3.58 -10.40
N HIS A 264 7.06 4.83 -10.65
CA HIS A 264 6.23 5.97 -10.26
C HIS A 264 5.73 6.66 -11.54
N CYS A 265 4.42 6.72 -11.70
CA CYS A 265 3.74 7.36 -12.82
C CYS A 265 3.08 8.65 -12.34
N VAL A 266 3.29 9.72 -13.07
CA VAL A 266 2.57 10.99 -12.92
C VAL A 266 1.72 11.17 -14.18
N TYR A 267 0.42 11.23 -13.99
CA TYR A 267 -0.55 11.40 -15.07
C TYR A 267 -0.89 12.87 -15.23
N ASP A 268 -0.77 13.39 -16.45
CA ASP A 268 -1.22 14.70 -16.86
C ASP A 268 -2.19 14.56 -18.05
N GLU A 269 -2.77 15.65 -18.53
CA GLU A 269 -3.75 15.62 -19.63
C GLU A 269 -3.19 14.93 -20.86
N ASP A 270 -1.96 15.28 -21.24
CA ASP A 270 -1.36 14.86 -22.51
C ASP A 270 -0.29 13.79 -22.38
N GLU A 271 0.29 13.63 -21.21
CA GLU A 271 1.41 12.69 -21.02
C GLU A 271 1.36 11.89 -19.73
N VAL A 272 2.08 10.77 -19.73
CA VAL A 272 2.36 9.97 -18.54
C VAL A 272 3.86 9.91 -18.33
N ARG A 273 4.36 10.63 -17.35
CA ARG A 273 5.77 10.58 -16.96
C ARG A 273 6.01 9.38 -16.06
N ARG A 274 7.01 8.57 -16.38
CA ARG A 274 7.35 7.34 -15.67
C ARG A 274 8.77 7.37 -15.16
N ASN A 275 8.93 7.22 -13.85
CA ASN A 275 10.23 7.05 -13.20
C ASN A 275 10.35 5.58 -12.75
N ARG A 276 11.36 4.88 -13.29
CA ARG A 276 11.64 3.46 -13.05
C ARG A 276 12.79 3.34 -12.07
N ARG A 277 12.64 2.40 -11.12
CA ARG A 277 13.72 2.08 -10.18
C ARG A 277 13.89 0.57 -10.09
N TYR A 278 15.14 0.13 -10.11
CA TYR A 278 15.54 -1.25 -9.90
C TYR A 278 16.11 -1.37 -8.49
N HIS A 279 15.68 -2.36 -7.77
CA HIS A 279 16.05 -2.63 -6.40
C HIS A 279 16.89 -3.91 -6.33
N LYS A 280 17.93 -3.91 -5.52
CA LYS A 280 18.77 -5.09 -5.33
C LYS A 280 18.02 -6.18 -4.57
N GLU A 281 17.21 -5.75 -3.60
CA GLU A 281 16.43 -6.65 -2.75
C GLU A 281 14.98 -6.76 -3.24
N ARG A 282 14.39 -7.93 -3.05
CA ARG A 282 13.02 -8.21 -3.49
C ARG A 282 12.06 -8.12 -2.30
N LEU A 283 11.06 -7.26 -2.40
CA LEU A 283 9.93 -7.22 -1.47
C LEU A 283 8.86 -8.20 -1.97
N LEU A 284 8.24 -8.96 -1.05
CA LEU A 284 7.18 -9.90 -1.41
C LEU A 284 5.97 -9.19 -2.00
N GLY A 285 5.27 -9.89 -2.91
CA GLY A 285 3.98 -9.46 -3.45
C GLY A 285 4.05 -8.20 -4.28
N THR A 286 2.97 -7.43 -4.20
CA THR A 286 2.81 -6.17 -4.91
C THR A 286 2.28 -5.11 -3.96
N GLN A 287 2.90 -3.93 -3.95
CA GLN A 287 2.45 -2.76 -3.20
C GLN A 287 2.15 -1.63 -4.18
N THR A 288 0.99 -1.00 -4.01
CA THR A 288 0.57 0.12 -4.84
C THR A 288 0.10 1.29 -3.98
N ALA A 289 0.34 2.50 -4.45
CA ALA A 289 -0.21 3.71 -3.85
C ALA A 289 -0.71 4.64 -4.95
N PHE A 290 -1.91 5.16 -4.77
CA PHE A 290 -2.58 6.08 -5.67
C PHE A 290 -2.79 7.41 -4.95
N LEU A 291 -2.59 8.50 -5.67
CA LEU A 291 -2.91 9.86 -5.22
C LEU A 291 -3.64 10.58 -6.34
N PHE A 292 -4.83 11.10 -6.07
CA PHE A 292 -5.60 11.89 -7.03
C PHE A 292 -6.62 12.80 -6.33
#